data_5e7c2f937a0f46afc3ce071629af2133
#
_entry.id   5e7c2f937a0f46afc3ce071629af2133
#
_cell.length_a   1.000
_cell.length_b   1.000
_cell.length_c   1.000
_cell.angle_alpha   90.00
_cell.angle_beta   90.00
_cell.angle_gamma   90.00
#
_symmetry.space_group_name_H-M   'P 1'
#
loop_
_entity.id
_entity.type
_entity.pdbx_description
1 polymer ?
#
loop_
_entity_poly.entity_id
_entity_poly.type
_entity_poly.pdbx_seq_one_letter_code
_entity_poly.pdbx_strand_id
1 'polypeptide(L)'
;MMNFYKKLGEIRPNQLITTYGPGSIMDAVNDSLTVLDIEYWDTNNIGKEIRDARLASYMNVRRFFMPKTGGKEDIPVVSFPYYHVCSKGTCKFLFDMRDYFDMDQYKKNQGEVKCPKCGFPAYPSRFITVCEDGHMDDFPWRWWVHHGETSCKEDMYLKSMGNTSSLAELRVECNCGARRVMSGAMQKEKFAGLCCSGNHPHRPGAKAKICKKSVIPSQRGASNVYFTVTRNAVSYTHLTLPTIA
;
A
#
# COMPACT_ATOMS: atom_id res chain seq x y z
N MET A 1 -4.78 -2.57 32.08
CA MET A 1 -4.75 -1.87 30.77
C MET A 1 -5.30 -2.83 29.72
N MET A 2 -6.53 -2.61 29.27
CA MET A 2 -7.10 -3.40 28.17
C MET A 2 -6.51 -2.90 26.85
N ASN A 3 -5.59 -3.66 26.27
CA ASN A 3 -5.11 -3.42 24.91
C ASN A 3 -6.19 -3.87 23.91
N PHE A 4 -7.00 -2.94 23.45
CA PHE A 4 -7.93 -3.18 22.38
C PHE A 4 -7.20 -3.05 21.02
N TYR A 5 -6.37 -4.04 20.70
CA TYR A 5 -5.97 -4.21 19.31
C TYR A 5 -7.13 -4.92 18.60
N LYS A 6 -7.91 -4.19 17.84
CA LYS A 6 -8.89 -4.82 16.97
C LYS A 6 -8.16 -5.43 15.79
N LYS A 7 -8.49 -6.67 15.50
CA LYS A 7 -8.05 -7.39 14.32
C LYS A 7 -8.59 -6.69 13.08
N LEU A 8 -7.68 -6.16 12.25
CA LEU A 8 -8.04 -5.45 11.01
C LEU A 8 -8.36 -6.40 9.86
N GLY A 9 -7.89 -7.65 9.93
CA GLY A 9 -8.12 -8.69 8.93
C GLY A 9 -7.43 -9.99 9.32
N GLU A 10 -7.55 -11.00 8.51
CA GLU A 10 -6.86 -12.29 8.67
C GLU A 10 -6.08 -12.63 7.41
N ILE A 11 -4.82 -13.00 7.58
CA ILE A 11 -3.96 -13.51 6.51
C ILE A 11 -3.65 -14.98 6.80
N ARG A 12 -3.86 -15.85 5.83
CA ARG A 12 -3.40 -17.24 5.93
C ARG A 12 -1.88 -17.29 5.79
N PRO A 13 -1.16 -18.17 6.52
CA PRO A 13 0.30 -18.27 6.43
C PRO A 13 0.82 -18.39 4.99
N ASN A 14 0.11 -19.11 4.13
CA ASN A 14 0.47 -19.26 2.73
C ASN A 14 0.36 -17.94 1.94
N GLN A 15 -0.64 -17.11 2.24
CA GLN A 15 -0.82 -15.81 1.59
C GLN A 15 0.30 -14.82 1.95
N LEU A 16 0.90 -14.97 3.13
CA LEU A 16 2.04 -14.15 3.53
C LEU A 16 3.27 -14.38 2.63
N ILE A 17 3.42 -15.60 2.13
CA ILE A 17 4.51 -15.96 1.22
C ILE A 17 4.15 -15.61 -0.23
N THR A 18 2.89 -15.85 -0.63
CA THR A 18 2.49 -15.79 -2.05
C THR A 18 1.91 -14.44 -2.47
N THR A 19 1.37 -13.66 -1.53
CA THR A 19 0.57 -12.49 -1.88
C THR A 19 0.84 -11.28 -1.00
N TYR A 20 0.89 -11.48 0.32
CA TYR A 20 0.90 -10.39 1.31
C TYR A 20 2.19 -10.37 2.15
N GLY A 21 3.34 -10.50 1.50
CA GLY A 21 4.63 -10.33 2.18
C GLY A 21 4.96 -8.85 2.48
N PRO A 22 6.07 -8.56 3.16
CA PRO A 22 6.51 -7.21 3.48
C PRO A 22 6.50 -6.29 2.25
N GLY A 23 5.89 -5.11 2.38
CA GLY A 23 5.74 -4.14 1.28
C GLY A 23 4.51 -4.36 0.39
N SER A 24 3.76 -5.45 0.55
CA SER A 24 2.51 -5.65 -0.17
C SER A 24 1.40 -4.75 0.37
N ILE A 25 0.44 -4.42 -0.48
CA ILE A 25 -0.78 -3.71 -0.11
C ILE A 25 -1.92 -4.72 -0.04
N MET A 26 -2.70 -4.66 1.04
CA MET A 26 -3.87 -5.49 1.23
C MET A 26 -5.09 -4.65 1.59
N ASP A 27 -6.26 -5.05 1.11
CA ASP A 27 -7.51 -4.42 1.51
C ASP A 27 -8.03 -5.06 2.80
N ALA A 28 -8.23 -4.24 3.82
CA ALA A 28 -8.93 -4.58 5.05
C ALA A 28 -10.40 -4.11 4.96
N VAL A 29 -11.19 -4.38 6.01
CA VAL A 29 -12.62 -4.06 6.00
C VAL A 29 -12.89 -2.57 5.82
N ASN A 30 -12.10 -1.72 6.48
CA ASN A 30 -12.32 -0.28 6.51
C ASN A 30 -11.19 0.54 5.91
N ASP A 31 -10.05 -0.09 5.59
CA ASP A 31 -8.85 0.60 5.14
C ASP A 31 -8.02 -0.27 4.19
N SER A 32 -7.00 0.31 3.62
CA SER A 32 -5.95 -0.36 2.88
C SER A 32 -4.66 -0.33 3.69
N LEU A 33 -4.00 -1.46 3.79
CA LEU A 33 -2.88 -1.67 4.70
C LEU A 33 -1.66 -2.15 3.92
N THR A 34 -0.49 -1.68 4.34
CA THR A 34 0.79 -2.21 3.86
C THR A 34 1.45 -3.03 4.97
N VAL A 35 1.90 -4.23 4.64
CA VAL A 35 2.65 -5.09 5.55
C VAL A 35 4.03 -4.51 5.78
N LEU A 36 4.40 -4.30 7.06
CA LEU A 36 5.70 -3.73 7.41
C LEU A 36 6.85 -4.69 7.11
N ASP A 37 8.04 -4.12 6.92
CA ASP A 37 9.27 -4.89 6.75
C ASP A 37 9.58 -5.72 8.01
N ILE A 38 10.28 -6.84 7.82
CA ILE A 38 10.62 -7.81 8.87
C ILE A 38 11.35 -7.16 10.06
N GLU A 39 12.06 -6.06 9.85
CA GLU A 39 12.73 -5.31 10.92
C GLU A 39 11.76 -4.73 11.98
N TYR A 40 10.48 -4.59 11.63
CA TYR A 40 9.42 -4.10 12.52
C TYR A 40 8.64 -5.23 13.20
N TRP A 41 8.93 -6.49 12.85
CA TRP A 41 8.26 -7.62 13.46
C TRP A 41 8.88 -7.95 14.81
N ASP A 42 8.05 -8.37 15.78
CA ASP A 42 8.57 -8.79 17.06
C ASP A 42 9.38 -10.09 16.95
N THR A 43 10.70 -9.96 16.94
CA THR A 43 11.61 -11.09 16.85
C THR A 43 11.62 -11.97 18.08
N ASN A 44 11.07 -11.51 19.22
CA ASN A 44 10.92 -12.32 20.43
C ASN A 44 9.66 -13.19 20.38
N ASN A 45 8.75 -12.91 19.46
CA ASN A 45 7.47 -13.60 19.29
C ASN A 45 7.45 -14.43 18.01
N ILE A 46 8.53 -15.12 17.74
CA ILE A 46 8.68 -15.98 16.56
C ILE A 46 7.87 -17.26 16.76
N GLY A 47 7.21 -17.70 15.69
CA GLY A 47 6.49 -18.97 15.68
C GLY A 47 7.43 -20.17 15.54
N LYS A 48 6.90 -21.29 15.09
CA LYS A 48 7.64 -22.54 14.95
C LYS A 48 8.80 -22.42 13.96
N GLU A 49 9.98 -22.91 14.33
CA GLU A 49 11.09 -23.06 13.42
C GLU A 49 10.78 -24.10 12.34
N ILE A 50 11.05 -23.72 11.08
CA ILE A 50 10.96 -24.62 9.93
C ILE A 50 12.38 -24.98 9.50
N ARG A 51 12.67 -26.29 9.49
CA ARG A 51 13.98 -26.79 9.12
C ARG A 51 13.95 -27.32 7.68
N ASP A 52 14.64 -26.60 6.82
CA ASP A 52 14.92 -27.04 5.44
C ASP A 52 16.33 -26.60 5.08
N ALA A 53 17.26 -27.54 5.19
CA ALA A 53 18.69 -27.28 4.96
C ALA A 53 18.99 -26.91 3.51
N ARG A 54 18.24 -27.42 2.54
CA ARG A 54 18.46 -27.13 1.11
C ARG A 54 18.02 -25.72 0.78
N LEU A 55 16.81 -25.34 1.21
CA LEU A 55 16.30 -24.00 1.03
C LEU A 55 17.16 -22.98 1.78
N ALA A 56 17.58 -23.30 3.00
CA ALA A 56 18.44 -22.44 3.81
C ALA A 56 19.79 -22.17 3.10
N SER A 57 20.41 -23.21 2.56
CA SER A 57 21.64 -23.07 1.77
C SER A 57 21.43 -22.25 0.50
N TYR A 58 20.34 -22.51 -0.23
CA TYR A 58 20.01 -21.78 -1.46
C TYR A 58 19.77 -20.29 -1.21
N MET A 59 19.07 -19.96 -0.12
CA MET A 59 18.76 -18.58 0.24
C MET A 59 19.84 -17.90 1.09
N ASN A 60 20.92 -18.61 1.42
CA ASN A 60 22.00 -18.14 2.30
C ASN A 60 21.48 -17.61 3.66
N VAL A 61 20.54 -18.34 4.25
CA VAL A 61 20.00 -18.06 5.59
C VAL A 61 20.23 -19.25 6.51
N ARG A 62 20.25 -19.00 7.81
CA ARG A 62 20.51 -20.08 8.80
C ARG A 62 19.24 -20.84 9.17
N ARG A 63 18.09 -20.17 9.26
CA ARG A 63 16.84 -20.74 9.77
C ARG A 63 15.66 -20.02 9.15
N PHE A 64 14.51 -20.72 9.12
CA PHE A 64 13.22 -20.17 8.77
C PHE A 64 12.27 -20.26 9.98
N PHE A 65 11.38 -19.30 10.09
CA PHE A 65 10.37 -19.28 11.12
C PHE A 65 9.00 -19.00 10.53
N MET A 66 7.98 -19.63 11.06
CA MET A 66 6.61 -19.18 10.83
C MET A 66 6.34 -17.93 11.64
N PRO A 67 5.59 -16.96 11.14
CA PRO A 67 5.04 -15.93 12.00
C PRO A 67 4.15 -16.60 13.06
N LYS A 68 4.14 -16.05 14.27
CA LYS A 68 3.24 -16.54 15.32
C LYS A 68 1.81 -16.23 14.91
N THR A 69 0.93 -17.20 15.02
CA THR A 69 -0.49 -17.08 14.69
C THR A 69 -1.35 -17.17 15.94
N GLY A 70 -2.44 -16.40 16.00
CA GLY A 70 -3.46 -16.50 17.05
C GLY A 70 -3.11 -15.76 18.35
N GLY A 71 -2.19 -14.81 18.33
CA GLY A 71 -1.83 -13.94 19.46
C GLY A 71 -2.35 -12.52 19.31
N LYS A 72 -2.06 -11.68 20.30
CA LYS A 72 -2.30 -10.22 20.24
C LYS A 72 -1.31 -9.48 19.31
N GLU A 73 -0.25 -10.14 18.92
CA GLU A 73 0.87 -9.60 18.18
C GLU A 73 0.95 -10.33 16.85
N ASP A 74 0.07 -9.92 15.94
CA ASP A 74 0.01 -10.40 14.60
C ASP A 74 1.00 -9.61 13.70
N ILE A 75 0.95 -9.83 12.41
CA ILE A 75 1.83 -9.18 11.45
C ILE A 75 1.61 -7.67 11.49
N PRO A 76 2.65 -6.86 11.72
CA PRO A 76 2.52 -5.42 11.80
C PRO A 76 2.21 -4.83 10.42
N VAL A 77 1.27 -3.90 10.39
CA VAL A 77 0.80 -3.22 9.18
C VAL A 77 0.68 -1.72 9.43
N VAL A 78 0.68 -0.95 8.37
CA VAL A 78 0.43 0.50 8.37
C VAL A 78 -0.63 0.84 7.34
N SER A 79 -1.46 1.84 7.63
CA SER A 79 -2.39 2.38 6.63
C SER A 79 -1.62 2.96 5.44
N PHE A 80 -1.99 2.57 4.24
CA PHE A 80 -1.48 3.11 2.98
C PHE A 80 -2.41 2.69 1.83
N PRO A 81 -2.76 3.60 0.90
CA PRO A 81 -2.37 5.01 0.76
C PRO A 81 -2.91 5.91 1.87
N TYR A 82 -2.22 7.02 2.14
CA TYR A 82 -2.65 7.98 3.16
C TYR A 82 -3.77 8.89 2.68
N TYR A 83 -3.91 9.11 1.38
CA TYR A 83 -5.00 9.89 0.82
C TYR A 83 -6.32 9.12 0.83
N HIS A 84 -7.35 9.76 1.40
CA HIS A 84 -8.70 9.23 1.52
C HIS A 84 -9.71 10.13 0.83
N VAL A 85 -10.81 9.51 0.40
CA VAL A 85 -11.93 10.19 -0.25
C VAL A 85 -13.20 9.98 0.56
N CYS A 86 -13.90 11.07 0.88
CA CYS A 86 -15.19 11.00 1.57
C CYS A 86 -16.21 10.22 0.74
N SER A 87 -16.90 9.27 1.38
CA SER A 87 -17.94 8.45 0.72
C SER A 87 -19.19 9.24 0.35
N LYS A 88 -19.50 10.35 1.09
CA LYS A 88 -20.69 11.17 0.85
C LYS A 88 -20.67 11.81 -0.54
N GLY A 89 -21.69 11.52 -1.35
CA GLY A 89 -21.79 11.97 -2.74
C GLY A 89 -21.67 13.49 -2.93
N THR A 90 -22.19 14.27 -2.00
CA THR A 90 -22.16 15.75 -2.04
C THR A 90 -20.87 16.35 -1.46
N CYS A 91 -20.04 15.58 -0.76
CA CYS A 91 -18.80 16.04 -0.16
C CYS A 91 -17.60 15.72 -1.04
N LYS A 92 -17.27 14.44 -1.19
CA LYS A 92 -16.14 13.94 -1.99
C LYS A 92 -14.78 14.57 -1.65
N PHE A 93 -14.63 15.04 -0.41
CA PHE A 93 -13.38 15.62 0.07
C PHE A 93 -12.24 14.62 -0.06
N LEU A 94 -11.16 15.05 -0.69
CA LEU A 94 -9.91 14.29 -0.88
C LEU A 94 -8.87 14.86 0.05
N PHE A 95 -8.38 14.08 0.99
CA PHE A 95 -7.48 14.55 2.05
C PHE A 95 -6.45 13.49 2.43
N ASP A 96 -5.32 13.96 2.92
CA ASP A 96 -4.32 13.11 3.56
C ASP A 96 -4.75 12.85 5.01
N MET A 97 -4.93 11.59 5.39
CA MET A 97 -5.38 11.26 6.74
C MET A 97 -4.40 11.71 7.83
N ARG A 98 -3.10 11.81 7.52
CA ARG A 98 -2.06 12.22 8.47
C ARG A 98 -2.21 13.67 8.94
N ASP A 99 -2.89 14.51 8.16
CA ASP A 99 -3.15 15.92 8.52
C ASP A 99 -4.27 16.05 9.57
N TYR A 100 -5.07 14.99 9.79
CA TYR A 100 -6.28 15.05 10.61
C TYR A 100 -6.36 13.99 11.72
N PHE A 101 -5.58 12.92 11.60
CA PHE A 101 -5.61 11.81 12.55
C PHE A 101 -4.23 11.45 13.02
N ASP A 102 -4.05 11.37 14.33
CA ASP A 102 -2.91 10.70 14.91
C ASP A 102 -3.17 9.18 15.01
N MET A 103 -2.12 8.43 15.31
CA MET A 103 -2.20 6.97 15.41
C MET A 103 -3.14 6.50 16.54
N ASP A 104 -3.30 7.30 17.60
CA ASP A 104 -4.17 6.94 18.72
C ASP A 104 -5.63 7.15 18.35
N GLN A 105 -5.97 8.19 17.61
CA GLN A 105 -7.29 8.41 17.04
C GLN A 105 -7.66 7.33 16.03
N TYR A 106 -6.73 6.96 15.16
CA TYR A 106 -6.93 5.88 14.20
C TYR A 106 -7.22 4.54 14.89
N LYS A 107 -6.47 4.20 15.94
CA LYS A 107 -6.72 2.99 16.75
C LYS A 107 -8.07 3.05 17.48
N LYS A 108 -8.42 4.18 18.09
CA LYS A 108 -9.72 4.38 18.77
C LYS A 108 -10.89 4.20 17.80
N ASN A 109 -10.76 4.68 16.58
CA ASN A 109 -11.76 4.53 15.52
C ASN A 109 -11.72 3.15 14.85
N GLN A 110 -10.91 2.22 15.36
CA GLN A 110 -10.83 0.84 14.87
C GLN A 110 -10.42 0.75 13.38
N GLY A 111 -9.55 1.65 12.93
CA GLY A 111 -9.12 1.75 11.52
C GLY A 111 -10.16 2.39 10.60
N GLU A 112 -11.30 2.85 11.12
CA GLU A 112 -12.26 3.62 10.31
C GLU A 112 -11.81 5.07 10.21
N VAL A 113 -11.56 5.53 8.99
CA VAL A 113 -11.23 6.92 8.69
C VAL A 113 -12.52 7.68 8.37
N LYS A 114 -12.79 8.76 9.11
CA LYS A 114 -13.96 9.62 8.88
C LYS A 114 -13.55 10.93 8.24
N CYS A 115 -14.38 11.41 7.33
CA CYS A 115 -14.14 12.69 6.68
C CYS A 115 -14.11 13.83 7.71
N PRO A 116 -13.05 14.64 7.80
CA PRO A 116 -12.94 15.71 8.79
C PRO A 116 -13.94 16.84 8.55
N LYS A 117 -14.52 16.94 7.34
CA LYS A 117 -15.51 17.98 7.00
C LYS A 117 -16.94 17.61 7.32
N CYS A 118 -17.32 16.36 7.18
CA CYS A 118 -18.73 15.98 7.31
C CYS A 118 -19.00 14.73 8.17
N GLY A 119 -17.96 14.12 8.73
CA GLY A 119 -18.07 12.95 9.62
C GLY A 119 -18.44 11.63 8.95
N PHE A 120 -18.73 11.62 7.63
CA PHE A 120 -19.02 10.38 6.91
C PHE A 120 -17.77 9.52 6.75
N PRO A 121 -17.92 8.18 6.64
CA PRO A 121 -16.78 7.31 6.35
C PRO A 121 -16.02 7.76 5.10
N ALA A 122 -14.73 7.62 5.12
CA ALA A 122 -13.87 7.86 3.97
C ALA A 122 -13.16 6.54 3.61
N TYR A 123 -12.87 6.35 2.34
CA TYR A 123 -12.17 5.19 1.82
C TYR A 123 -10.81 5.58 1.25
N PRO A 124 -9.80 4.71 1.37
CA PRO A 124 -8.46 4.99 0.87
C PRO A 124 -8.47 5.14 -0.66
N SER A 125 -7.64 6.04 -1.16
CA SER A 125 -7.44 6.20 -2.59
C SER A 125 -7.03 4.88 -3.26
N ARG A 126 -7.54 4.64 -4.46
CA ARG A 126 -7.08 3.51 -5.28
C ARG A 126 -5.82 3.82 -6.10
N PHE A 127 -5.39 5.09 -6.13
CA PHE A 127 -4.26 5.55 -6.93
C PHE A 127 -3.03 5.79 -6.08
N ILE A 128 -1.91 5.30 -6.55
CA ILE A 128 -0.59 5.44 -5.94
C ILE A 128 0.44 5.72 -7.03
N THR A 129 1.67 5.99 -6.63
CA THR A 129 2.83 6.00 -7.51
C THR A 129 3.86 4.99 -7.05
N VAL A 130 4.56 4.39 -8.01
CA VAL A 130 5.71 3.51 -7.78
C VAL A 130 6.87 3.96 -8.65
N CYS A 131 8.06 3.40 -8.45
CA CYS A 131 9.18 3.57 -9.36
C CYS A 131 9.92 2.24 -9.58
N GLU A 132 10.84 2.23 -10.54
CA GLU A 132 11.63 1.04 -10.89
C GLU A 132 12.53 0.53 -9.76
N ASP A 133 12.85 1.36 -8.77
CA ASP A 133 13.65 1.00 -7.60
C ASP A 133 12.78 0.50 -6.43
N GLY A 134 11.47 0.28 -6.63
CA GLY A 134 10.55 -0.27 -5.63
C GLY A 134 10.07 0.74 -4.59
N HIS A 135 10.33 2.03 -4.76
CA HIS A 135 9.70 3.04 -3.91
C HIS A 135 8.22 3.18 -4.24
N MET A 136 7.44 3.53 -3.25
CA MET A 136 5.99 3.65 -3.36
C MET A 136 5.51 4.88 -2.58
N ASP A 137 4.56 5.62 -3.15
CA ASP A 137 4.00 6.82 -2.52
C ASP A 137 2.53 7.02 -2.95
N ASP A 138 1.86 7.93 -2.27
CA ASP A 138 0.55 8.40 -2.69
C ASP A 138 0.58 8.97 -4.11
N PHE A 139 -0.58 8.96 -4.76
CA PHE A 139 -0.73 9.67 -6.03
C PHE A 139 -0.53 11.17 -5.79
N PRO A 140 0.25 11.88 -6.62
CA PRO A 140 0.59 13.30 -6.41
C PRO A 140 -0.58 14.22 -6.79
N TRP A 141 -1.65 14.21 -5.99
CA TRP A 141 -2.92 14.87 -6.27
C TRP A 141 -2.79 16.35 -6.54
N ARG A 142 -2.00 17.07 -5.72
CA ARG A 142 -1.77 18.51 -5.88
C ARG A 142 -1.03 18.81 -7.18
N TRP A 143 0.03 18.08 -7.45
CA TRP A 143 0.79 18.19 -8.68
C TRP A 143 -0.09 17.90 -9.89
N TRP A 144 -0.92 16.87 -9.80
CA TRP A 144 -1.83 16.49 -10.89
C TRP A 144 -2.83 17.60 -11.22
N VAL A 145 -3.57 18.10 -10.23
CA VAL A 145 -4.64 19.09 -10.44
C VAL A 145 -4.11 20.44 -10.92
N HIS A 146 -2.87 20.81 -10.54
CA HIS A 146 -2.26 22.08 -10.92
C HIS A 146 -1.32 21.98 -12.14
N HIS A 147 -1.23 20.79 -12.76
CA HIS A 147 -0.36 20.53 -13.91
C HIS A 147 1.15 20.74 -13.64
N GLY A 148 1.61 20.53 -12.42
CA GLY A 148 2.99 20.72 -12.02
C GLY A 148 3.15 21.06 -10.54
N GLU A 149 4.32 21.54 -10.16
CA GLU A 149 4.61 21.98 -8.79
C GLU A 149 3.75 23.18 -8.41
N THR A 150 3.34 23.22 -7.16
CA THR A 150 2.46 24.27 -6.65
C THR A 150 2.65 24.48 -5.16
N SER A 151 2.51 25.72 -4.72
CA SER A 151 2.43 26.10 -3.29
C SER A 151 0.99 26.08 -2.75
N CYS A 152 0.00 25.75 -3.59
CA CYS A 152 -1.40 25.72 -3.20
C CYS A 152 -1.65 24.68 -2.10
N LYS A 153 -2.32 25.09 -1.02
CA LYS A 153 -2.71 24.24 0.11
C LYS A 153 -4.22 24.09 0.25
N GLU A 154 -4.97 24.65 -0.70
CA GLU A 154 -6.42 24.59 -0.70
C GLU A 154 -6.95 23.16 -0.74
N ASP A 155 -8.19 22.97 -0.30
CA ASP A 155 -8.89 21.71 -0.25
C ASP A 155 -9.12 21.12 -1.65
N MET A 156 -8.99 19.81 -1.73
CA MET A 156 -9.23 19.07 -2.96
C MET A 156 -10.43 18.14 -2.84
N TYR A 157 -11.05 17.84 -3.96
CA TYR A 157 -12.22 16.97 -4.07
C TYR A 157 -12.07 16.04 -5.26
N LEU A 158 -12.42 14.75 -5.08
CA LEU A 158 -12.45 13.78 -6.16
C LEU A 158 -13.90 13.47 -6.54
N LYS A 159 -14.38 14.10 -7.60
CA LYS A 159 -15.80 14.02 -8.05
C LYS A 159 -15.96 13.09 -9.24
N SER A 160 -17.05 12.32 -9.28
CA SER A 160 -17.49 11.62 -10.47
C SER A 160 -18.40 12.54 -11.28
N MET A 161 -18.11 12.62 -12.58
CA MET A 161 -18.91 13.42 -13.54
C MET A 161 -20.00 12.60 -14.23
N GLY A 162 -19.95 11.29 -14.10
CA GLY A 162 -20.87 10.35 -14.73
C GLY A 162 -21.21 9.17 -13.85
N ASN A 163 -21.89 8.19 -14.41
CA ASN A 163 -22.40 7.00 -13.71
C ASN A 163 -21.45 5.80 -13.81
N THR A 164 -20.35 5.91 -14.55
CA THR A 164 -19.36 4.84 -14.67
C THR A 164 -18.18 5.11 -13.75
N SER A 165 -17.42 4.06 -13.44
CA SER A 165 -16.18 4.19 -12.65
C SER A 165 -14.96 4.50 -13.53
N SER A 166 -15.18 5.02 -14.74
CA SER A 166 -14.13 5.35 -15.70
C SER A 166 -13.25 6.50 -15.20
N LEU A 167 -11.96 6.43 -15.48
CA LEU A 167 -11.01 7.52 -15.19
C LEU A 167 -11.38 8.82 -15.93
N ALA A 168 -12.00 8.72 -17.09
CA ALA A 168 -12.45 9.88 -17.85
C ALA A 168 -13.58 10.66 -17.17
N GLU A 169 -14.34 9.99 -16.29
CA GLU A 169 -15.43 10.59 -15.53
C GLU A 169 -15.02 11.07 -14.13
N LEU A 170 -13.82 10.73 -13.70
CA LEU A 170 -13.28 11.23 -12.44
C LEU A 170 -12.54 12.54 -12.65
N ARG A 171 -12.83 13.52 -11.79
CA ARG A 171 -12.19 14.83 -11.82
C ARG A 171 -11.73 15.24 -10.42
N VAL A 172 -10.48 15.69 -10.34
CA VAL A 172 -9.97 16.38 -9.16
C VAL A 172 -10.27 17.85 -9.29
N GLU A 173 -10.81 18.45 -8.25
CA GLU A 173 -11.08 19.88 -8.14
C GLU A 173 -10.38 20.43 -6.90
N CYS A 174 -9.75 21.58 -7.02
CA CYS A 174 -9.16 22.34 -5.93
C CYS A 174 -9.99 23.62 -5.67
N ASN A 175 -10.13 24.01 -4.42
CA ASN A 175 -10.87 25.25 -4.06
C ASN A 175 -10.24 26.53 -4.65
N CYS A 176 -8.96 26.49 -5.06
CA CYS A 176 -8.34 27.59 -5.79
C CYS A 176 -8.90 27.78 -7.23
N GLY A 177 -9.77 26.88 -7.68
CA GLY A 177 -10.34 26.88 -9.04
C GLY A 177 -9.65 25.92 -10.02
N ALA A 178 -8.48 25.35 -9.69
CA ALA A 178 -7.83 24.36 -10.54
C ALA A 178 -8.67 23.08 -10.59
N ARG A 179 -8.76 22.49 -11.77
CA ARG A 179 -9.49 21.22 -11.98
C ARG A 179 -8.86 20.41 -13.10
N ARG A 180 -8.80 19.09 -12.94
CA ARG A 180 -8.28 18.19 -13.96
C ARG A 180 -8.98 16.83 -13.90
N VAL A 181 -9.35 16.31 -15.07
CA VAL A 181 -9.89 14.95 -15.19
C VAL A 181 -8.79 13.91 -14.99
N MET A 182 -9.17 12.72 -14.51
CA MET A 182 -8.23 11.62 -14.32
C MET A 182 -7.92 10.85 -15.62
N SER A 183 -8.47 11.28 -16.75
CA SER A 183 -8.10 10.72 -18.04
C SER A 183 -6.59 10.88 -18.28
N GLY A 184 -5.91 9.78 -18.59
CA GLY A 184 -4.45 9.76 -18.74
C GLY A 184 -3.65 9.76 -17.44
N ALA A 185 -4.30 9.75 -16.28
CA ALA A 185 -3.61 9.73 -14.97
C ALA A 185 -2.77 8.47 -14.72
N MET A 186 -2.93 7.43 -15.54
CA MET A 186 -2.10 6.22 -15.48
C MET A 186 -0.98 6.21 -16.52
N GLN A 187 -0.79 7.29 -17.26
CA GLN A 187 0.27 7.41 -18.27
C GLN A 187 1.52 8.05 -17.65
N LYS A 188 2.64 7.35 -17.69
CA LYS A 188 3.93 7.80 -17.11
C LYS A 188 4.37 9.16 -17.70
N GLU A 189 4.09 9.37 -18.98
CA GLU A 189 4.46 10.57 -19.74
C GLU A 189 3.80 11.85 -19.19
N LYS A 190 2.63 11.70 -18.57
CA LYS A 190 1.90 12.83 -17.95
C LYS A 190 2.56 13.36 -16.68
N PHE A 191 3.53 12.63 -16.15
CA PHE A 191 4.31 12.96 -14.95
C PHE A 191 5.76 13.31 -15.30
N ALA A 192 6.03 13.70 -16.53
CA ALA A 192 7.35 14.16 -16.92
C ALA A 192 7.81 15.33 -16.05
N GLY A 193 9.02 15.24 -15.50
CA GLY A 193 9.56 16.21 -14.55
C GLY A 193 9.26 15.92 -13.07
N LEU A 194 8.36 15.00 -12.74
CA LEU A 194 8.15 14.55 -11.36
C LEU A 194 9.05 13.36 -11.04
N CYS A 195 9.98 13.57 -10.09
CA CYS A 195 10.83 12.50 -9.58
C CYS A 195 10.17 11.75 -8.43
N CYS A 196 10.59 10.51 -8.25
CA CYS A 196 10.17 9.68 -7.13
C CYS A 196 10.62 10.29 -5.80
N SER A 197 9.77 10.24 -4.79
CA SER A 197 10.06 10.73 -3.43
C SER A 197 11.09 9.88 -2.68
N GLY A 198 11.35 8.65 -3.13
CA GLY A 198 12.20 7.70 -2.44
C GLY A 198 11.55 7.09 -1.18
N ASN A 199 10.23 7.17 -1.07
CA ASN A 199 9.48 6.71 0.09
C ASN A 199 9.27 5.17 0.07
N HIS A 200 9.23 4.60 1.27
CA HIS A 200 8.93 3.19 1.53
C HIS A 200 7.85 3.10 2.62
N PRO A 201 6.56 3.06 2.30
CA PRO A 201 5.48 3.02 3.31
C PRO A 201 5.62 1.87 4.30
N HIS A 202 6.16 0.75 3.87
CA HIS A 202 6.41 -0.43 4.70
C HIS A 202 7.61 -0.30 5.66
N ARG A 203 8.32 0.84 5.62
CA ARG A 203 9.46 1.17 6.49
C ARG A 203 9.27 2.53 7.16
N PRO A 204 8.28 2.67 8.06
CA PRO A 204 7.97 3.93 8.72
C PRO A 204 9.20 4.43 9.50
N GLY A 205 9.52 5.70 9.35
CA GLY A 205 10.69 6.32 9.98
C GLY A 205 12.02 6.11 9.23
N ALA A 206 12.06 5.31 8.19
CA ALA A 206 13.22 5.26 7.32
C ALA A 206 13.37 6.59 6.58
N LYS A 207 14.60 7.10 6.49
CA LYS A 207 14.85 8.32 5.71
C LYS A 207 14.61 8.02 4.23
N ALA A 208 13.77 8.82 3.59
CA ALA A 208 13.59 8.76 2.15
C ALA A 208 14.94 8.97 1.46
N LYS A 209 15.25 8.12 0.51
CA LYS A 209 16.46 8.23 -0.29
C LYS A 209 16.18 9.10 -1.50
N ILE A 210 17.12 9.95 -1.86
CA ILE A 210 17.00 10.72 -3.11
C ILE A 210 16.93 9.74 -4.27
N CYS A 211 15.80 9.72 -4.95
CA CYS A 211 15.57 8.89 -6.12
C CYS A 211 15.35 9.80 -7.35
N LYS A 212 16.14 9.55 -8.40
CA LYS A 212 16.03 10.32 -9.67
C LYS A 212 15.16 9.65 -10.71
N LYS A 213 14.53 8.52 -10.36
CA LYS A 213 13.63 7.80 -11.27
C LYS A 213 12.31 8.54 -11.42
N SER A 214 11.73 8.45 -12.60
CA SER A 214 10.38 8.96 -12.85
C SER A 214 9.36 8.15 -12.08
N VAL A 215 8.30 8.79 -11.62
CA VAL A 215 7.16 8.11 -11.02
C VAL A 215 6.34 7.36 -12.08
N ILE A 216 5.80 6.23 -11.70
CA ILE A 216 4.89 5.42 -12.50
C ILE A 216 3.58 5.36 -11.75
N PRO A 217 2.51 6.02 -12.23
CA PRO A 217 1.21 5.95 -11.60
C PRO A 217 0.63 4.54 -11.73
N SER A 218 0.00 4.06 -10.70
CA SER A 218 -0.60 2.73 -10.65
C SER A 218 -1.85 2.70 -9.77
N GLN A 219 -2.61 1.63 -9.87
CA GLN A 219 -3.64 1.31 -8.88
C GLN A 219 -3.03 0.43 -7.79
N ARG A 220 -3.40 0.65 -6.52
CA ARG A 220 -2.84 -0.09 -5.37
C ARG A 220 -2.97 -1.62 -5.48
N GLY A 221 -4.02 -2.12 -6.14
CA GLY A 221 -4.25 -3.55 -6.38
C GLY A 221 -3.66 -4.10 -7.67
N ALA A 222 -2.89 -3.30 -8.42
CA ALA A 222 -2.32 -3.75 -9.67
C ALA A 222 -1.12 -4.68 -9.45
N SER A 223 -1.02 -5.73 -10.26
CA SER A 223 0.03 -6.75 -10.14
C SER A 223 1.46 -6.24 -10.35
N ASN A 224 1.61 -5.07 -10.98
CA ASN A 224 2.90 -4.42 -11.15
C ASN A 224 3.37 -3.62 -9.92
N VAL A 225 2.54 -3.46 -8.89
CA VAL A 225 2.90 -2.78 -7.64
C VAL A 225 3.69 -3.70 -6.72
N TYR A 226 3.25 -4.95 -6.61
CA TYR A 226 3.89 -5.97 -5.80
C TYR A 226 3.84 -7.32 -6.51
N PHE A 227 4.98 -7.95 -6.64
CA PHE A 227 5.10 -9.27 -7.24
C PHE A 227 6.00 -10.16 -6.39
N THR A 228 5.44 -11.29 -5.94
CA THR A 228 6.18 -12.24 -5.11
C THR A 228 7.01 -13.19 -5.97
N VAL A 229 8.30 -13.25 -5.70
CA VAL A 229 9.17 -14.28 -6.27
C VAL A 229 9.28 -15.42 -5.27
N THR A 230 8.55 -16.50 -5.51
CA THR A 230 8.57 -17.67 -4.64
C THR A 230 9.71 -18.63 -4.98
N ARG A 231 10.26 -19.30 -3.96
CA ARG A 231 11.23 -20.39 -4.10
C ARG A 231 10.74 -21.59 -3.32
N ASN A 232 10.85 -22.76 -3.92
CA ASN A 232 10.44 -24.03 -3.32
C ASN A 232 11.65 -24.93 -3.11
N ALA A 233 11.68 -25.61 -1.98
CA ALA A 233 12.68 -26.63 -1.69
C ALA A 233 12.32 -28.01 -2.27
N VAL A 234 11.32 -28.09 -3.13
CA VAL A 234 10.95 -29.34 -3.79
C VAL A 234 12.16 -29.82 -4.60
N SER A 235 12.82 -30.83 -4.09
CA SER A 235 13.85 -31.56 -4.83
C SER A 235 13.16 -32.24 -6.02
N TYR A 236 13.44 -31.77 -7.21
CA TYR A 236 13.25 -32.58 -8.41
C TYR A 236 14.29 -33.70 -8.39
N THR A 237 14.13 -34.65 -7.47
CA THR A 237 14.82 -35.94 -7.60
C THR A 237 14.15 -36.69 -8.75
N HIS A 238 14.79 -36.60 -9.90
CA HIS A 238 14.57 -37.46 -11.05
C HIS A 238 13.16 -37.45 -11.69
N LEU A 239 12.93 -36.50 -12.55
CA LEU A 239 12.35 -36.87 -13.83
C LEU A 239 13.49 -37.23 -14.78
N THR A 240 14.13 -38.35 -14.57
CA THR A 240 14.67 -39.12 -15.68
C THR A 240 13.43 -39.62 -16.43
N LEU A 241 13.08 -38.94 -17.51
CA LEU A 241 12.19 -39.52 -18.50
C LEU A 241 12.80 -40.86 -18.88
N PRO A 242 12.01 -41.97 -18.84
CA PRO A 242 12.49 -43.23 -19.34
C PRO A 242 12.84 -43.03 -20.82
N THR A 243 14.11 -43.17 -21.15
CA THR A 243 14.54 -43.23 -22.53
C THR A 243 13.94 -44.50 -23.09
N ILE A 244 12.93 -44.35 -23.94
CA ILE A 244 12.40 -45.48 -24.74
C ILE A 244 13.46 -45.76 -25.76
N ALA A 245 14.13 -46.86 -25.58
CA ALA A 245 15.04 -47.41 -26.58
C ALA A 245 14.21 -48.08 -27.70
#